data_f1d2c0dd533ee288e1e3be10a86e8e8f
#
_entry.id   f1d2c0dd533ee288e1e3be10a86e8e8f
#
_cell.length_a   1.000
_cell.length_b   1.000
_cell.length_c   1.000
_cell.angle_alpha   90.00
_cell.angle_beta   90.00
_cell.angle_gamma   90.00
#
_symmetry.space_group_name_H-M   'P 1'
#
loop_
_entity.id
_entity.type
_entity.pdbx_description
1 polymer ?
#
loop_
_entity_poly.entity_id
_entity_poly.type
_entity_poly.pdbx_seq_one_letter_code
_entity_poly.pdbx_strand_id
1 'polypeptide(L)'
;MILFRFFILLFFLVLLACGPNEESLEGRFITYSKQVKKNPDDPEGHYELGKVYVEREEYQTAFYQLSKATRLKEDYAEAYREKGIALFYLKRYLDAEKALLKSFKLKDTQPDIASDLGSIYLKNGNIKNARHYLKIAQTRNNNMHIVFNNLGALSAETGKNGQALKFWKQALNKNPGLPEAHINMGVVYEKIGQKRKAVAAYQKALELDDSNAMAHYNLGVIYAKGKDFSKAVEEWETASKLDRKDEIILNGLAWAYEKLGKRKEALAKLDLSIKLSPFDSKTYFSSGRIKYDMGNVDDAIDSFKKAVQHDPNFGDAYYRLGLAYDTLNQSYDAISNLLITEIVYHKARKMDLFKKTRAKLEPLFTKYQTQREDFKDLQVPETLKGYNLDKEQNQIRTSKEK
;
A
#
# COMPACT_ATOMS: atom_id res chain seq x y z
N MET A 1 -22.51 54.08 -15.19
CA MET A 1 -22.44 53.12 -14.07
C MET A 1 -23.68 52.23 -13.95
N ILE A 2 -24.80 52.49 -14.61
CA ILE A 2 -26.04 51.69 -14.54
C ILE A 2 -26.08 50.57 -15.58
N LEU A 3 -25.43 50.72 -16.74
CA LEU A 3 -25.38 49.69 -17.79
C LEU A 3 -24.47 48.46 -17.45
N PHE A 4 -23.48 48.64 -16.57
CA PHE A 4 -22.58 47.55 -16.20
C PHE A 4 -23.22 46.59 -15.18
N ARG A 5 -24.16 47.03 -14.36
CA ARG A 5 -24.92 46.20 -13.41
C ARG A 5 -25.98 45.35 -14.10
N PHE A 6 -26.53 45.76 -15.22
CA PHE A 6 -27.49 44.95 -15.99
C PHE A 6 -26.85 43.79 -16.73
N PHE A 7 -25.60 43.95 -17.21
CA PHE A 7 -24.87 42.87 -17.87
C PHE A 7 -24.43 41.76 -16.92
N ILE A 8 -24.07 42.09 -15.68
CA ILE A 8 -23.70 41.11 -14.68
C ILE A 8 -24.93 40.32 -14.16
N LEU A 9 -26.08 40.97 -14.01
CA LEU A 9 -27.33 40.31 -13.63
C LEU A 9 -27.86 39.38 -14.74
N LEU A 10 -27.71 39.77 -16.03
CA LEU A 10 -28.10 38.91 -17.14
C LEU A 10 -27.16 37.71 -17.30
N PHE A 11 -25.87 37.88 -17.03
CA PHE A 11 -24.89 36.77 -17.06
C PHE A 11 -25.13 35.78 -15.92
N PHE A 12 -25.51 36.22 -14.71
CA PHE A 12 -25.91 35.37 -13.60
C PHE A 12 -27.27 34.70 -13.81
N LEU A 13 -28.22 35.36 -14.49
CA LEU A 13 -29.52 34.75 -14.82
C LEU A 13 -29.44 33.73 -15.96
N VAL A 14 -28.49 33.85 -16.87
CA VAL A 14 -28.23 32.85 -17.93
C VAL A 14 -27.50 31.62 -17.37
N LEU A 15 -26.66 31.79 -16.33
CA LEU A 15 -26.00 30.65 -15.63
C LEU A 15 -26.99 29.89 -14.71
N LEU A 16 -28.09 30.52 -14.27
CA LEU A 16 -29.15 29.89 -13.47
C LEU A 16 -30.23 29.21 -14.33
N ALA A 17 -30.26 29.44 -15.65
CA ALA A 17 -31.25 28.88 -16.58
C ALA A 17 -30.76 27.63 -17.33
N CYS A 18 -29.46 27.33 -17.33
CA CYS A 18 -28.93 26.05 -17.80
C CYS A 18 -28.83 25.10 -16.61
N GLY A 19 -29.88 24.32 -16.38
CA GLY A 19 -29.74 23.12 -15.56
C GLY A 19 -28.55 22.28 -16.07
N PRO A 20 -27.97 21.40 -15.21
CA PRO A 20 -26.87 20.57 -15.65
C PRO A 20 -27.28 19.80 -16.91
N ASN A 21 -26.39 19.81 -17.93
CA ASN A 21 -26.61 19.07 -19.17
C ASN A 21 -26.96 17.62 -18.78
N GLU A 22 -28.07 17.08 -19.29
CA GLU A 22 -28.55 15.73 -18.94
C GLU A 22 -27.51 14.64 -19.21
N GLU A 23 -26.59 14.86 -20.15
CA GLU A 23 -25.46 13.98 -20.44
C GLU A 23 -24.28 14.13 -19.43
N SER A 24 -24.25 15.22 -18.66
CA SER A 24 -23.21 15.41 -17.64
C SER A 24 -23.40 14.41 -16.50
N LEU A 25 -22.32 14.11 -15.78
CA LEU A 25 -22.35 13.22 -14.63
C LEU A 25 -23.39 13.68 -13.58
N GLU A 26 -23.46 14.98 -13.32
CA GLU A 26 -24.42 15.58 -12.40
C GLU A 26 -25.85 15.54 -12.97
N GLY A 27 -26.04 15.77 -14.27
CA GLY A 27 -27.34 15.65 -14.94
C GLY A 27 -27.89 14.23 -14.88
N ARG A 28 -27.06 13.24 -15.18
CA ARG A 28 -27.42 11.81 -15.05
C ARG A 28 -27.74 11.44 -13.61
N PHE A 29 -26.98 11.93 -12.64
CA PHE A 29 -27.25 11.71 -11.21
C PHE A 29 -28.64 12.24 -10.83
N ILE A 30 -28.98 13.46 -11.18
CA ILE A 30 -30.29 14.07 -10.88
C ILE A 30 -31.41 13.28 -11.55
N THR A 31 -31.25 12.89 -12.82
CA THR A 31 -32.25 12.16 -13.60
C THR A 31 -32.55 10.81 -12.98
N TYR A 32 -31.52 9.97 -12.74
CA TYR A 32 -31.73 8.62 -12.20
C TYR A 32 -32.12 8.63 -10.72
N SER A 33 -31.68 9.63 -9.94
CA SER A 33 -32.16 9.81 -8.56
C SER A 33 -33.67 10.11 -8.50
N LYS A 34 -34.18 10.96 -9.42
CA LYS A 34 -35.62 11.21 -9.55
C LYS A 34 -36.39 9.97 -10.03
N GLN A 35 -35.83 9.22 -10.99
CA GLN A 35 -36.41 7.97 -11.50
C GLN A 35 -36.60 6.95 -10.40
N VAL A 36 -35.55 6.65 -9.62
CA VAL A 36 -35.59 5.73 -8.48
C VAL A 36 -36.55 6.21 -7.40
N LYS A 37 -36.60 7.53 -7.11
CA LYS A 37 -37.54 8.09 -6.15
C LYS A 37 -39.00 7.92 -6.60
N LYS A 38 -39.28 8.08 -7.90
CA LYS A 38 -40.61 7.96 -8.49
C LYS A 38 -41.04 6.47 -8.57
N ASN A 39 -40.13 5.59 -8.92
CA ASN A 39 -40.36 4.17 -9.03
C ASN A 39 -39.26 3.38 -8.28
N PRO A 40 -39.44 3.11 -6.98
CA PRO A 40 -38.45 2.43 -6.15
C PRO A 40 -38.18 0.98 -6.52
N ASP A 41 -38.98 0.39 -7.36
CA ASP A 41 -38.86 -1.03 -7.79
C ASP A 41 -38.44 -1.14 -9.27
N ASP A 42 -37.90 -0.07 -9.85
CA ASP A 42 -37.35 -0.05 -11.20
C ASP A 42 -35.90 -0.54 -11.21
N PRO A 43 -35.60 -1.74 -11.73
CA PRO A 43 -34.25 -2.27 -11.78
C PRO A 43 -33.32 -1.46 -12.67
N GLU A 44 -33.84 -0.85 -13.77
CA GLU A 44 -33.06 -0.02 -14.68
C GLU A 44 -32.64 1.28 -14.03
N GLY A 45 -33.55 1.97 -13.31
CA GLY A 45 -33.23 3.18 -12.56
C GLY A 45 -32.14 2.94 -11.51
N HIS A 46 -32.21 1.84 -10.78
CA HIS A 46 -31.20 1.44 -9.81
C HIS A 46 -29.85 1.08 -10.46
N TYR A 47 -29.87 0.42 -11.61
CA TYR A 47 -28.67 0.11 -12.38
C TYR A 47 -27.96 1.38 -12.87
N GLU A 48 -28.68 2.28 -13.55
CA GLU A 48 -28.10 3.51 -14.08
C GLU A 48 -27.62 4.45 -12.96
N LEU A 49 -28.38 4.58 -11.86
CA LEU A 49 -27.92 5.32 -10.69
C LEU A 49 -26.67 4.69 -10.06
N GLY A 50 -26.61 3.37 -10.00
CA GLY A 50 -25.45 2.63 -9.53
C GLY A 50 -24.20 2.88 -10.37
N LYS A 51 -24.32 2.94 -11.71
CA LYS A 51 -23.22 3.32 -12.63
C LYS A 51 -22.73 4.73 -12.36
N VAL A 52 -23.64 5.69 -12.20
CA VAL A 52 -23.28 7.06 -11.87
C VAL A 52 -22.49 7.11 -10.57
N TYR A 53 -22.86 6.35 -9.55
CA TYR A 53 -22.09 6.26 -8.32
C TYR A 53 -20.70 5.60 -8.50
N VAL A 54 -20.57 4.61 -9.39
CA VAL A 54 -19.25 4.05 -9.76
C VAL A 54 -18.37 5.12 -10.39
N GLU A 55 -18.90 5.90 -11.34
CA GLU A 55 -18.18 7.01 -11.99
C GLU A 55 -17.81 8.14 -11.01
N ARG A 56 -18.58 8.35 -9.95
CA ARG A 56 -18.30 9.29 -8.85
C ARG A 56 -17.35 8.70 -7.80
N GLU A 57 -16.91 7.48 -7.96
CA GLU A 57 -16.09 6.73 -7.00
C GLU A 57 -16.77 6.49 -5.64
N GLU A 58 -18.11 6.65 -5.58
CA GLU A 58 -18.93 6.38 -4.40
C GLU A 58 -19.31 4.90 -4.33
N TYR A 59 -18.32 4.02 -4.23
CA TYR A 59 -18.46 2.57 -4.44
C TYR A 59 -19.40 1.88 -3.45
N GLN A 60 -19.50 2.36 -2.20
CA GLN A 60 -20.42 1.77 -1.22
C GLN A 60 -21.88 2.05 -1.60
N THR A 61 -22.19 3.26 -2.06
CA THR A 61 -23.52 3.64 -2.52
C THR A 61 -23.86 2.95 -3.84
N ALA A 62 -22.88 2.84 -4.74
CA ALA A 62 -22.99 2.07 -5.98
C ALA A 62 -23.38 0.62 -5.69
N PHE A 63 -22.65 -0.04 -4.77
CA PHE A 63 -22.94 -1.42 -4.37
C PHE A 63 -24.39 -1.59 -3.86
N TYR A 64 -24.89 -0.63 -3.09
CA TYR A 64 -26.27 -0.67 -2.59
C TYR A 64 -27.28 -0.61 -3.74
N GLN A 65 -27.15 0.37 -4.67
CA GLN A 65 -28.06 0.52 -5.80
C GLN A 65 -28.01 -0.70 -6.74
N LEU A 66 -26.82 -1.15 -7.09
CA LEU A 66 -26.61 -2.31 -7.96
C LEU A 66 -27.09 -3.63 -7.32
N SER A 67 -27.00 -3.75 -6.00
CA SER A 67 -27.57 -4.88 -5.26
C SER A 67 -29.10 -4.88 -5.33
N LYS A 68 -29.72 -3.69 -5.31
CA LYS A 68 -31.16 -3.57 -5.48
C LYS A 68 -31.58 -3.91 -6.94
N ALA A 69 -30.85 -3.40 -7.93
CA ALA A 69 -31.07 -3.76 -9.34
C ALA A 69 -31.02 -5.27 -9.59
N THR A 70 -29.95 -5.94 -9.07
CA THR A 70 -29.78 -7.40 -9.23
C THR A 70 -30.77 -8.24 -8.44
N ARG A 71 -31.39 -7.70 -7.40
CA ARG A 71 -32.48 -8.35 -6.66
C ARG A 71 -33.81 -8.21 -7.36
N LEU A 72 -34.10 -7.06 -7.98
CA LEU A 72 -35.32 -6.80 -8.72
C LEU A 72 -35.33 -7.54 -10.07
N LYS A 73 -34.15 -7.75 -10.68
CA LYS A 73 -33.95 -8.44 -11.94
C LYS A 73 -32.76 -9.38 -11.83
N GLU A 74 -33.03 -10.68 -11.57
CA GLU A 74 -32.00 -11.69 -11.29
C GLU A 74 -31.15 -12.10 -12.50
N ASP A 75 -31.58 -11.79 -13.71
CA ASP A 75 -30.90 -12.06 -14.98
C ASP A 75 -30.18 -10.80 -15.55
N TYR A 76 -29.97 -9.75 -14.72
CA TYR A 76 -29.41 -8.50 -15.15
C TYR A 76 -27.86 -8.55 -15.17
N ALA A 77 -27.30 -9.10 -16.26
CA ALA A 77 -25.87 -9.32 -16.40
C ALA A 77 -25.03 -8.05 -16.21
N GLU A 78 -25.46 -6.93 -16.79
CA GLU A 78 -24.77 -5.64 -16.71
C GLU A 78 -24.74 -5.12 -15.27
N ALA A 79 -25.84 -5.24 -14.54
CA ALA A 79 -25.90 -4.84 -13.14
C ALA A 79 -24.99 -5.69 -12.24
N TYR A 80 -24.89 -7.00 -12.51
CA TYR A 80 -23.93 -7.87 -11.82
C TYR A 80 -22.47 -7.48 -12.14
N ARG A 81 -22.18 -7.07 -13.37
CA ARG A 81 -20.84 -6.59 -13.75
C ARG A 81 -20.45 -5.34 -12.98
N GLU A 82 -21.28 -4.30 -13.03
CA GLU A 82 -21.03 -3.04 -12.32
C GLU A 82 -20.95 -3.23 -10.80
N LYS A 83 -21.80 -4.14 -10.24
CA LYS A 83 -21.72 -4.55 -8.84
C LYS A 83 -20.37 -5.20 -8.52
N GLY A 84 -19.85 -6.04 -9.42
CA GLY A 84 -18.51 -6.63 -9.28
C GLY A 84 -17.41 -5.57 -9.29
N ILE A 85 -17.51 -4.56 -10.15
CA ILE A 85 -16.58 -3.42 -10.21
C ILE A 85 -16.63 -2.63 -8.90
N ALA A 86 -17.80 -2.25 -8.41
CA ALA A 86 -17.94 -1.55 -7.12
C ALA A 86 -17.31 -2.35 -5.96
N LEU A 87 -17.57 -3.65 -5.90
CA LEU A 87 -16.98 -4.54 -4.90
C LEU A 87 -15.46 -4.67 -4.99
N PHE A 88 -14.90 -4.62 -6.21
CA PHE A 88 -13.45 -4.61 -6.43
C PHE A 88 -12.80 -3.38 -5.81
N TYR A 89 -13.34 -2.20 -6.04
CA TYR A 89 -12.82 -0.95 -5.44
C TYR A 89 -13.03 -0.90 -3.92
N LEU A 90 -14.07 -1.55 -3.40
CA LEU A 90 -14.25 -1.78 -1.96
C LEU A 90 -13.29 -2.82 -1.37
N LYS A 91 -12.38 -3.39 -2.17
CA LYS A 91 -11.43 -4.45 -1.80
C LYS A 91 -12.12 -5.76 -1.34
N ARG A 92 -13.40 -5.93 -1.67
CA ARG A 92 -14.20 -7.14 -1.41
C ARG A 92 -14.05 -8.14 -2.56
N TYR A 93 -12.85 -8.61 -2.80
CA TYR A 93 -12.47 -9.34 -4.01
C TYR A 93 -13.23 -10.65 -4.21
N LEU A 94 -13.54 -11.41 -3.15
CA LEU A 94 -14.31 -12.65 -3.24
C LEU A 94 -15.76 -12.40 -3.65
N ASP A 95 -16.38 -11.33 -3.16
CA ASP A 95 -17.74 -10.97 -3.53
C ASP A 95 -17.79 -10.40 -4.96
N ALA A 96 -16.77 -9.64 -5.36
CA ALA A 96 -16.59 -9.15 -6.71
C ALA A 96 -16.48 -10.31 -7.71
N GLU A 97 -15.67 -11.33 -7.41
CA GLU A 97 -15.56 -12.56 -8.20
C GLU A 97 -16.93 -13.23 -8.40
N LYS A 98 -17.68 -13.42 -7.31
CA LYS A 98 -19.03 -14.03 -7.41
C LYS A 98 -19.97 -13.23 -8.30
N ALA A 99 -19.99 -11.91 -8.17
CA ALA A 99 -20.83 -11.04 -8.98
C ALA A 99 -20.45 -11.11 -10.46
N LEU A 100 -19.15 -11.04 -10.79
CA LEU A 100 -18.69 -11.13 -12.17
C LEU A 100 -18.87 -12.53 -12.78
N LEU A 101 -18.71 -13.61 -12.01
CA LEU A 101 -19.02 -14.95 -12.49
C LEU A 101 -20.50 -15.11 -12.80
N LYS A 102 -21.39 -14.50 -12.00
CA LYS A 102 -22.84 -14.50 -12.30
C LYS A 102 -23.11 -13.70 -13.58
N SER A 103 -22.51 -12.53 -13.73
CA SER A 103 -22.59 -11.72 -14.96
C SER A 103 -22.11 -12.50 -16.18
N PHE A 104 -20.92 -13.14 -16.08
CA PHE A 104 -20.36 -13.95 -17.16
C PHE A 104 -21.23 -15.15 -17.53
N LYS A 105 -21.85 -15.81 -16.55
CA LYS A 105 -22.79 -16.92 -16.79
C LYS A 105 -24.04 -16.47 -17.53
N LEU A 106 -24.53 -15.26 -17.26
CA LEU A 106 -25.70 -14.68 -17.92
C LEU A 106 -25.37 -14.18 -19.34
N LYS A 107 -24.16 -13.68 -19.57
CA LYS A 107 -23.75 -13.07 -20.83
C LYS A 107 -22.28 -13.36 -21.12
N ASP A 108 -21.98 -14.60 -21.46
CA ASP A 108 -20.60 -15.10 -21.63
C ASP A 108 -19.88 -14.53 -22.86
N THR A 109 -20.61 -13.95 -23.81
CA THR A 109 -20.04 -13.42 -25.06
C THR A 109 -19.28 -12.09 -24.90
N GLN A 110 -19.43 -11.39 -23.77
CA GLN A 110 -18.84 -10.06 -23.59
C GLN A 110 -17.35 -10.16 -23.13
N PRO A 111 -16.42 -9.58 -23.90
CA PRO A 111 -14.99 -9.58 -23.57
C PRO A 111 -14.66 -8.79 -22.31
N ASP A 112 -15.46 -7.75 -22.01
CA ASP A 112 -15.27 -6.89 -20.83
C ASP A 112 -15.39 -7.66 -19.53
N ILE A 113 -16.44 -8.49 -19.40
CA ILE A 113 -16.66 -9.31 -18.20
C ILE A 113 -15.50 -10.30 -18.00
N ALA A 114 -15.03 -10.90 -19.09
CA ALA A 114 -13.90 -11.81 -19.02
C ALA A 114 -12.59 -11.04 -18.65
N SER A 115 -12.42 -9.82 -19.13
CA SER A 115 -11.29 -8.96 -18.75
C SER A 115 -11.34 -8.58 -17.28
N ASP A 116 -12.53 -8.21 -16.76
CA ASP A 116 -12.74 -7.85 -15.35
C ASP A 116 -12.47 -9.04 -14.43
N LEU A 117 -12.94 -10.26 -14.80
CA LEU A 117 -12.58 -11.50 -14.11
C LEU A 117 -11.08 -11.75 -14.10
N GLY A 118 -10.42 -11.54 -15.23
CA GLY A 118 -8.96 -11.63 -15.33
C GLY A 118 -8.25 -10.71 -14.35
N SER A 119 -8.73 -9.47 -14.21
CA SER A 119 -8.17 -8.48 -13.28
C SER A 119 -8.34 -8.89 -11.82
N ILE A 120 -9.54 -9.39 -11.44
CA ILE A 120 -9.79 -9.88 -10.07
C ILE A 120 -8.91 -11.08 -9.74
N TYR A 121 -8.80 -12.05 -10.65
CA TYR A 121 -7.95 -13.21 -10.43
C TYR A 121 -6.45 -12.84 -10.31
N LEU A 122 -5.99 -11.82 -11.06
CA LEU A 122 -4.65 -11.26 -10.87
C LEU A 122 -4.47 -10.68 -9.47
N LYS A 123 -5.45 -9.89 -9.00
CA LYS A 123 -5.42 -9.27 -7.69
C LYS A 123 -5.41 -10.29 -6.54
N ASN A 124 -6.11 -11.42 -6.74
CA ASN A 124 -6.16 -12.54 -5.80
C ASN A 124 -4.97 -13.51 -5.94
N GLY A 125 -4.00 -13.24 -6.83
CA GLY A 125 -2.87 -14.11 -7.09
C GLY A 125 -3.21 -15.43 -7.82
N ASN A 126 -4.45 -15.58 -8.31
CA ASN A 126 -4.86 -16.76 -9.04
C ASN A 126 -4.48 -16.67 -10.53
N ILE A 127 -3.18 -16.87 -10.78
CA ILE A 127 -2.57 -16.73 -12.11
C ILE A 127 -3.20 -17.67 -13.16
N LYS A 128 -3.64 -18.85 -12.75
CA LYS A 128 -4.28 -19.83 -13.66
C LYS A 128 -5.60 -19.28 -14.22
N ASN A 129 -6.49 -18.82 -13.35
CA ASN A 129 -7.79 -18.29 -13.76
C ASN A 129 -7.65 -16.93 -14.45
N ALA A 130 -6.74 -16.06 -13.97
CA ALA A 130 -6.41 -14.80 -14.66
C ALA A 130 -6.04 -15.04 -16.13
N ARG A 131 -5.13 -15.98 -16.38
CA ARG A 131 -4.74 -16.37 -17.75
C ARG A 131 -5.90 -16.90 -18.57
N HIS A 132 -6.74 -17.74 -18.00
CA HIS A 132 -7.90 -18.31 -18.67
C HIS A 132 -8.85 -17.22 -19.16
N TYR A 133 -9.31 -16.34 -18.25
CA TYR A 133 -10.28 -15.31 -18.60
C TYR A 133 -9.72 -14.22 -19.49
N LEU A 134 -8.46 -13.79 -19.28
CA LEU A 134 -7.79 -12.82 -20.19
C LEU A 134 -7.59 -13.39 -21.59
N LYS A 135 -7.35 -14.71 -21.74
CA LYS A 135 -7.31 -15.34 -23.05
C LYS A 135 -8.69 -15.34 -23.72
N ILE A 136 -9.77 -15.60 -22.97
CA ILE A 136 -11.14 -15.48 -23.48
C ILE A 136 -11.40 -14.05 -23.95
N ALA A 137 -11.08 -13.05 -23.13
CA ALA A 137 -11.27 -11.65 -23.49
C ALA A 137 -10.49 -11.29 -24.77
N GLN A 138 -9.23 -11.72 -24.88
CA GLN A 138 -8.37 -11.48 -26.04
C GLN A 138 -8.90 -12.14 -27.32
N THR A 139 -9.39 -13.40 -27.25
CA THR A 139 -9.92 -14.11 -28.42
C THR A 139 -11.23 -13.50 -28.90
N ARG A 140 -12.04 -12.93 -28.01
CA ARG A 140 -13.32 -12.31 -28.37
C ARG A 140 -13.17 -10.89 -28.90
N ASN A 141 -12.23 -10.14 -28.36
CA ASN A 141 -11.87 -8.81 -28.85
C ASN A 141 -10.38 -8.52 -28.61
N ASN A 142 -9.58 -8.66 -29.65
CA ASN A 142 -8.14 -8.35 -29.61
C ASN A 142 -7.81 -6.86 -29.79
N ASN A 143 -8.81 -5.99 -29.82
CA ASN A 143 -8.63 -4.54 -30.01
C ASN A 143 -8.79 -3.73 -28.70
N MET A 144 -9.10 -4.38 -27.60
CA MET A 144 -9.32 -3.70 -26.30
C MET A 144 -8.01 -3.40 -25.61
N HIS A 145 -7.73 -2.11 -25.37
CA HIS A 145 -6.54 -1.68 -24.64
C HIS A 145 -6.48 -2.27 -23.22
N ILE A 146 -7.63 -2.41 -22.55
CA ILE A 146 -7.71 -2.96 -21.19
C ILE A 146 -7.26 -4.44 -21.13
N VAL A 147 -7.57 -5.24 -22.14
CA VAL A 147 -7.12 -6.64 -22.23
C VAL A 147 -5.60 -6.70 -22.34
N PHE A 148 -5.00 -5.85 -23.16
CA PHE A 148 -3.54 -5.79 -23.27
C PHE A 148 -2.90 -5.26 -22.00
N ASN A 149 -3.50 -4.28 -21.33
CA ASN A 149 -3.00 -3.81 -20.04
C ASN A 149 -2.97 -4.94 -19.00
N ASN A 150 -4.05 -5.71 -18.89
CA ASN A 150 -4.16 -6.84 -17.97
C ASN A 150 -3.23 -8.03 -18.34
N LEU A 151 -3.04 -8.31 -19.63
CA LEU A 151 -2.06 -9.30 -20.10
C LEU A 151 -0.62 -8.84 -19.79
N GLY A 152 -0.37 -7.55 -19.84
CA GLY A 152 0.89 -6.94 -19.38
C GLY A 152 1.12 -7.23 -17.89
N ALA A 153 0.13 -6.96 -17.04
CA ALA A 153 0.19 -7.22 -15.61
C ALA A 153 0.39 -8.73 -15.33
N LEU A 154 -0.36 -9.61 -15.97
CA LEU A 154 -0.18 -11.07 -15.86
C LEU A 154 1.25 -11.52 -16.25
N SER A 155 1.80 -10.90 -17.29
CA SER A 155 3.16 -11.24 -17.74
C SER A 155 4.21 -10.76 -16.72
N ALA A 156 4.04 -9.60 -16.12
CA ALA A 156 4.92 -9.06 -15.09
C ALA A 156 4.90 -9.92 -13.81
N GLU A 157 3.71 -10.34 -13.35
CA GLU A 157 3.53 -11.24 -12.20
C GLU A 157 4.19 -12.60 -12.43
N THR A 158 4.18 -13.09 -13.66
CA THR A 158 4.84 -14.35 -14.01
C THR A 158 6.33 -14.18 -14.39
N GLY A 159 6.93 -13.02 -14.13
CA GLY A 159 8.34 -12.73 -14.37
C GLY A 159 8.72 -12.51 -15.85
N LYS A 160 7.74 -12.50 -16.76
CA LYS A 160 7.96 -12.33 -18.20
C LYS A 160 8.04 -10.85 -18.59
N ASN A 161 9.03 -10.14 -18.02
CA ASN A 161 9.14 -8.68 -18.10
C ASN A 161 9.12 -8.15 -19.56
N GLY A 162 9.82 -8.80 -20.50
CA GLY A 162 9.83 -8.40 -21.91
C GLY A 162 8.45 -8.53 -22.56
N GLN A 163 7.70 -9.58 -22.23
CA GLN A 163 6.33 -9.78 -22.73
C GLN A 163 5.36 -8.76 -22.11
N ALA A 164 5.51 -8.45 -20.83
CA ALA A 164 4.75 -7.42 -20.17
C ALA A 164 4.87 -6.05 -20.86
N LEU A 165 6.12 -5.61 -21.11
CA LEU A 165 6.40 -4.37 -21.85
C LEU A 165 5.82 -4.36 -23.27
N LYS A 166 5.81 -5.52 -23.97
CA LYS A 166 5.19 -5.65 -25.28
C LYS A 166 3.68 -5.45 -25.21
N PHE A 167 3.01 -6.06 -24.25
CA PHE A 167 1.56 -5.91 -24.08
C PHE A 167 1.16 -4.48 -23.70
N TRP A 168 1.87 -3.83 -22.77
CA TRP A 168 1.55 -2.44 -22.44
C TRP A 168 1.79 -1.49 -23.60
N LYS A 169 2.81 -1.70 -24.44
CA LYS A 169 2.96 -0.94 -25.70
C LYS A 169 1.77 -1.15 -26.63
N GLN A 170 1.24 -2.38 -26.73
CA GLN A 170 0.02 -2.64 -27.50
C GLN A 170 -1.19 -1.93 -26.89
N ALA A 171 -1.33 -1.91 -25.57
CA ALA A 171 -2.37 -1.14 -24.89
C ALA A 171 -2.29 0.34 -25.22
N LEU A 172 -1.09 0.95 -25.11
CA LEU A 172 -0.83 2.36 -25.40
C LEU A 172 -1.00 2.72 -26.87
N ASN A 173 -0.74 1.80 -27.81
CA ASN A 173 -1.05 2.02 -29.22
C ASN A 173 -2.55 2.09 -29.49
N LYS A 174 -3.39 1.48 -28.65
CA LYS A 174 -4.86 1.51 -28.73
C LYS A 174 -5.44 2.71 -27.98
N ASN A 175 -4.88 3.01 -26.83
CA ASN A 175 -5.23 4.15 -26.00
C ASN A 175 -3.95 4.75 -25.42
N PRO A 176 -3.43 5.87 -25.98
CA PRO A 176 -2.24 6.54 -25.46
C PRO A 176 -2.44 7.20 -24.09
N GLY A 177 -3.68 7.46 -23.69
CA GLY A 177 -4.06 8.13 -22.44
C GLY A 177 -4.23 7.17 -21.25
N LEU A 178 -3.31 6.21 -21.06
CA LEU A 178 -3.36 5.23 -19.98
C LEU A 178 -2.17 5.44 -19.01
N PRO A 179 -2.32 6.27 -17.96
CA PRO A 179 -1.24 6.50 -17.00
C PRO A 179 -0.82 5.20 -16.30
N GLU A 180 -1.75 4.27 -16.00
CA GLU A 180 -1.46 3.01 -15.33
C GLU A 180 -0.52 2.12 -16.16
N ALA A 181 -0.65 2.11 -17.49
CA ALA A 181 0.25 1.36 -18.36
C ALA A 181 1.69 1.91 -18.28
N HIS A 182 1.84 3.22 -18.24
CA HIS A 182 3.15 3.86 -18.05
C HIS A 182 3.73 3.59 -16.67
N ILE A 183 2.92 3.63 -15.59
CA ILE A 183 3.35 3.28 -14.23
C ILE A 183 3.83 1.84 -14.18
N ASN A 184 3.06 0.90 -14.70
CA ASN A 184 3.40 -0.52 -14.72
C ASN A 184 4.69 -0.79 -15.53
N MET A 185 4.87 -0.11 -16.67
CA MET A 185 6.13 -0.16 -17.42
C MET A 185 7.29 0.38 -16.61
N GLY A 186 7.09 1.47 -15.87
CA GLY A 186 8.07 2.06 -14.97
C GLY A 186 8.54 1.06 -13.91
N VAL A 187 7.61 0.38 -13.24
CA VAL A 187 7.90 -0.66 -12.24
C VAL A 187 8.73 -1.80 -12.85
N VAL A 188 8.38 -2.25 -14.06
CA VAL A 188 9.16 -3.31 -14.74
C VAL A 188 10.53 -2.81 -15.17
N TYR A 189 10.65 -1.59 -15.68
CA TYR A 189 11.95 -0.99 -16.02
C TYR A 189 12.86 -0.87 -14.79
N GLU A 190 12.30 -0.50 -13.64
CA GLU A 190 13.04 -0.48 -12.37
C GLU A 190 13.52 -1.88 -11.99
N LYS A 191 12.62 -2.88 -12.02
CA LYS A 191 12.93 -4.28 -11.70
C LYS A 191 14.06 -4.87 -12.54
N ILE A 192 14.16 -4.47 -13.81
CA ILE A 192 15.23 -4.91 -14.73
C ILE A 192 16.43 -3.94 -14.78
N GLY A 193 16.52 -2.99 -13.84
CA GLY A 193 17.65 -2.08 -13.69
C GLY A 193 17.72 -0.93 -14.70
N GLN A 194 16.69 -0.71 -15.53
CA GLN A 194 16.64 0.35 -16.54
C GLN A 194 16.10 1.66 -15.94
N LYS A 195 16.80 2.21 -14.94
CA LYS A 195 16.40 3.36 -14.14
C LYS A 195 15.94 4.57 -14.98
N ARG A 196 16.70 4.93 -16.04
CA ARG A 196 16.32 6.08 -16.90
C ARG A 196 14.97 5.88 -17.57
N LYS A 197 14.67 4.67 -18.05
CA LYS A 197 13.38 4.35 -18.68
C LYS A 197 12.25 4.31 -17.65
N ALA A 198 12.52 3.87 -16.42
CA ALA A 198 11.55 3.90 -15.34
C ALA A 198 11.13 5.34 -15.03
N VAL A 199 12.10 6.26 -14.84
CA VAL A 199 11.83 7.68 -14.62
C VAL A 199 10.98 8.27 -15.76
N ALA A 200 11.39 8.06 -17.03
CA ALA A 200 10.66 8.57 -18.18
C ALA A 200 9.21 8.01 -18.26
N ALA A 201 9.03 6.74 -17.87
CA ALA A 201 7.69 6.14 -17.85
C ALA A 201 6.80 6.78 -16.75
N TYR A 202 7.31 6.97 -15.54
CA TYR A 202 6.56 7.64 -14.48
C TYR A 202 6.26 9.11 -14.81
N GLN A 203 7.23 9.83 -15.38
CA GLN A 203 6.99 11.20 -15.86
C GLN A 203 5.90 11.25 -16.93
N LYS A 204 5.88 10.27 -17.86
CA LYS A 204 4.81 10.19 -18.86
C LYS A 204 3.44 9.90 -18.24
N ALA A 205 3.40 9.10 -17.18
CA ALA A 205 2.17 8.90 -16.43
C ALA A 205 1.67 10.21 -15.79
N LEU A 206 2.57 11.01 -15.22
CA LEU A 206 2.24 12.30 -14.59
C LEU A 206 1.87 13.39 -15.60
N GLU A 207 2.37 13.34 -16.85
CA GLU A 207 1.89 14.20 -17.92
C GLU A 207 0.43 13.93 -18.29
N LEU A 208 -0.05 12.70 -18.07
CA LEU A 208 -1.42 12.27 -18.34
C LEU A 208 -2.35 12.47 -17.13
N ASP A 209 -1.81 12.30 -15.93
CA ASP A 209 -2.51 12.43 -14.65
C ASP A 209 -1.51 12.91 -13.59
N ASP A 210 -1.45 14.22 -13.36
CA ASP A 210 -0.55 14.86 -12.40
C ASP A 210 -0.95 14.63 -10.94
N SER A 211 -2.15 14.08 -10.71
CA SER A 211 -2.67 13.73 -9.39
C SER A 211 -2.39 12.27 -9.01
N ASN A 212 -1.56 11.55 -9.76
CA ASN A 212 -1.29 10.15 -9.52
C ASN A 212 -0.26 9.93 -8.39
N ALA A 213 -0.75 9.71 -7.18
CA ALA A 213 0.09 9.50 -6.00
C ALA A 213 1.10 8.35 -6.16
N MET A 214 0.73 7.28 -6.87
CA MET A 214 1.60 6.11 -7.11
C MET A 214 2.80 6.46 -7.98
N ALA A 215 2.60 7.28 -9.02
CA ALA A 215 3.69 7.71 -9.90
C ALA A 215 4.70 8.60 -9.14
N HIS A 216 4.21 9.56 -8.37
CA HIS A 216 5.05 10.36 -7.47
C HIS A 216 5.79 9.50 -6.44
N TYR A 217 5.09 8.56 -5.80
CA TYR A 217 5.72 7.63 -4.85
C TYR A 217 6.89 6.86 -5.50
N ASN A 218 6.67 6.29 -6.68
CA ASN A 218 7.68 5.49 -7.37
C ASN A 218 8.88 6.35 -7.85
N LEU A 219 8.66 7.57 -8.28
CA LEU A 219 9.75 8.52 -8.56
C LEU A 219 10.58 8.80 -7.31
N GLY A 220 9.93 9.07 -6.19
CA GLY A 220 10.57 9.25 -4.90
C GLY A 220 11.44 8.04 -4.52
N VAL A 221 10.96 6.82 -4.71
CA VAL A 221 11.74 5.57 -4.48
C VAL A 221 12.98 5.53 -5.37
N ILE A 222 12.87 5.89 -6.66
CA ILE A 222 14.03 5.90 -7.56
C ILE A 222 15.05 6.96 -7.15
N TYR A 223 14.62 8.16 -6.78
CA TYR A 223 15.51 9.21 -6.30
C TYR A 223 16.21 8.81 -5.00
N ALA A 224 15.46 8.24 -4.07
CA ALA A 224 15.99 7.75 -2.79
C ALA A 224 17.03 6.63 -2.96
N LYS A 225 16.78 5.66 -3.85
CA LYS A 225 17.78 4.63 -4.25
C LYS A 225 19.01 5.25 -4.90
N GLY A 226 18.86 6.38 -5.58
CA GLY A 226 19.93 7.17 -6.15
C GLY A 226 20.64 8.10 -5.15
N LYS A 227 20.23 8.10 -3.86
CA LYS A 227 20.70 9.00 -2.79
C LYS A 227 20.37 10.48 -3.02
N ASP A 228 19.48 10.80 -3.97
CA ASP A 228 18.93 12.15 -4.14
C ASP A 228 17.72 12.32 -3.21
N PHE A 229 18.03 12.44 -1.91
CA PHE A 229 16.99 12.49 -0.88
C PHE A 229 16.14 13.76 -0.96
N SER A 230 16.69 14.86 -1.52
CA SER A 230 15.94 16.11 -1.71
C SER A 230 14.80 15.91 -2.70
N LYS A 231 15.08 15.32 -3.87
CA LYS A 231 14.03 15.00 -4.85
C LYS A 231 13.09 13.91 -4.35
N ALA A 232 13.59 12.94 -3.60
CA ALA A 232 12.73 11.92 -2.99
C ALA A 232 11.70 12.54 -2.04
N VAL A 233 12.10 13.52 -1.23
CA VAL A 233 11.19 14.27 -0.34
C VAL A 233 10.16 15.05 -1.15
N GLU A 234 10.56 15.77 -2.21
CA GLU A 234 9.67 16.54 -3.07
C GLU A 234 8.54 15.66 -3.65
N GLU A 235 8.92 14.55 -4.25
CA GLU A 235 7.98 13.60 -4.85
C GLU A 235 7.08 12.94 -3.80
N TRP A 236 7.63 12.50 -2.67
CA TRP A 236 6.86 11.87 -1.61
C TRP A 236 5.97 12.87 -0.84
N GLU A 237 6.36 14.14 -0.74
CA GLU A 237 5.46 15.16 -0.19
C GLU A 237 4.25 15.39 -1.09
N THR A 238 4.45 15.40 -2.42
CA THR A 238 3.36 15.46 -3.38
C THR A 238 2.46 14.22 -3.27
N ALA A 239 3.05 13.02 -3.26
CA ALA A 239 2.29 11.79 -3.05
C ALA A 239 1.49 11.81 -1.74
N SER A 240 2.08 12.29 -0.63
CA SER A 240 1.41 12.37 0.68
C SER A 240 0.29 13.42 0.74
N LYS A 241 0.33 14.45 -0.09
CA LYS A 241 -0.79 15.42 -0.22
C LYS A 241 -1.96 14.80 -0.98
N LEU A 242 -1.67 13.97 -1.98
CA LEU A 242 -2.66 13.28 -2.81
C LEU A 242 -3.29 12.09 -2.04
N ASP A 243 -2.48 11.30 -1.36
CA ASP A 243 -2.93 10.23 -0.47
C ASP A 243 -2.41 10.43 0.96
N ARG A 244 -3.23 11.10 1.79
CA ARG A 244 -2.88 11.46 3.18
C ARG A 244 -2.87 10.28 4.15
N LYS A 245 -3.36 9.12 3.75
CA LYS A 245 -3.54 7.95 4.61
C LYS A 245 -2.58 6.82 4.27
N ASP A 246 -1.58 7.07 3.43
CA ASP A 246 -0.58 6.07 3.10
C ASP A 246 0.60 6.14 4.07
N GLU A 247 0.67 5.18 4.98
CA GLU A 247 1.74 5.06 5.97
C GLU A 247 3.11 4.76 5.32
N ILE A 248 3.13 4.11 4.15
CA ILE A 248 4.37 3.77 3.44
C ILE A 248 5.03 5.05 2.95
N ILE A 249 4.25 6.00 2.42
CA ILE A 249 4.74 7.31 2.00
C ILE A 249 5.29 8.09 3.20
N LEU A 250 4.56 8.10 4.33
CA LEU A 250 5.00 8.79 5.54
C LEU A 250 6.31 8.22 6.10
N ASN A 251 6.45 6.91 6.12
CA ASN A 251 7.68 6.24 6.55
C ASN A 251 8.85 6.50 5.57
N GLY A 252 8.59 6.54 4.27
CA GLY A 252 9.55 6.94 3.24
C GLY A 252 10.05 8.37 3.44
N LEU A 253 9.12 9.31 3.66
CA LEU A 253 9.42 10.71 3.97
C LEU A 253 10.28 10.83 5.23
N ALA A 254 9.90 10.17 6.32
CA ALA A 254 10.66 10.19 7.56
C ALA A 254 12.10 9.71 7.36
N TRP A 255 12.28 8.62 6.61
CA TRP A 255 13.61 8.11 6.28
C TRP A 255 14.41 9.09 5.43
N ALA A 256 13.82 9.72 4.41
CA ALA A 256 14.51 10.68 3.57
C ALA A 256 14.88 11.96 4.34
N TYR A 257 13.98 12.46 5.18
CA TYR A 257 14.27 13.60 6.08
C TYR A 257 15.40 13.29 7.05
N GLU A 258 15.43 12.09 7.61
CA GLU A 258 16.55 11.65 8.45
C GLU A 258 17.88 11.68 7.68
N LYS A 259 17.89 11.17 6.42
CA LYS A 259 19.11 11.22 5.58
C LYS A 259 19.56 12.63 5.24
N LEU A 260 18.65 13.60 5.21
CA LEU A 260 18.95 15.03 5.06
C LEU A 260 19.31 15.72 6.38
N GLY A 261 19.35 15.00 7.52
CA GLY A 261 19.58 15.57 8.85
C GLY A 261 18.39 16.33 9.44
N LYS A 262 17.24 16.34 8.77
CA LYS A 262 16.01 17.02 9.18
C LYS A 262 15.21 16.13 10.15
N ARG A 263 15.79 15.93 11.36
CA ARG A 263 15.26 14.95 12.34
C ARG A 263 13.89 15.32 12.90
N LYS A 264 13.59 16.63 13.07
CA LYS A 264 12.29 17.08 13.57
C LYS A 264 11.17 16.79 12.56
N GLU A 265 11.42 17.05 11.28
CA GLU A 265 10.51 16.75 10.18
C GLU A 265 10.28 15.23 10.04
N ALA A 266 11.35 14.45 10.21
CA ALA A 266 11.25 13.00 10.22
C ALA A 266 10.34 12.49 11.34
N LEU A 267 10.51 12.98 12.57
CA LEU A 267 9.63 12.61 13.69
C LEU A 267 8.18 13.02 13.45
N ALA A 268 7.94 14.22 12.90
CA ALA A 268 6.57 14.65 12.58
C ALA A 268 5.86 13.70 11.60
N LYS A 269 6.58 13.13 10.60
CA LYS A 269 6.02 12.14 9.68
C LYS A 269 5.79 10.78 10.34
N LEU A 270 6.70 10.35 11.23
CA LEU A 270 6.52 9.11 12.02
C LEU A 270 5.33 9.22 12.97
N ASP A 271 5.13 10.37 13.60
CA ASP A 271 3.97 10.61 14.48
C ASP A 271 2.63 10.52 13.71
N LEU A 272 2.60 11.00 12.46
CA LEU A 272 1.44 10.81 11.59
C LEU A 272 1.26 9.33 11.20
N SER A 273 2.35 8.63 10.86
CA SER A 273 2.30 7.20 10.56
C SER A 273 1.79 6.37 11.74
N ILE A 274 2.25 6.67 12.97
CA ILE A 274 1.78 6.03 14.21
C ILE A 274 0.28 6.25 14.43
N LYS A 275 -0.25 7.44 14.11
CA LYS A 275 -1.70 7.71 14.21
C LYS A 275 -2.51 6.86 13.23
N LEU A 276 -1.97 6.55 12.06
CA LEU A 276 -2.62 5.69 11.07
C LEU A 276 -2.50 4.21 11.43
N SER A 277 -1.33 3.79 11.88
CA SER A 277 -0.99 2.40 12.23
C SER A 277 -0.39 2.31 13.63
N PRO A 278 -1.22 2.37 14.69
CA PRO A 278 -0.74 2.43 16.08
C PRO A 278 -0.01 1.17 16.57
N PHE A 279 -0.01 0.11 15.79
CA PHE A 279 0.59 -1.19 16.14
C PHE A 279 1.84 -1.53 15.31
N ASP A 280 2.32 -0.60 14.45
CA ASP A 280 3.52 -0.85 13.66
C ASP A 280 4.81 -0.67 14.48
N SER A 281 5.40 -1.78 14.88
CA SER A 281 6.63 -1.84 15.66
C SER A 281 7.82 -1.14 14.98
N LYS A 282 7.88 -1.17 13.64
CA LYS A 282 8.98 -0.57 12.87
C LYS A 282 8.95 0.95 12.89
N THR A 283 7.76 1.54 12.87
CA THR A 283 7.59 2.99 12.96
C THR A 283 8.01 3.49 14.35
N TYR A 284 7.61 2.80 15.43
CA TYR A 284 8.09 3.11 16.78
C TYR A 284 9.60 2.96 16.91
N PHE A 285 10.19 1.91 16.37
CA PHE A 285 11.63 1.71 16.35
C PHE A 285 12.37 2.84 15.63
N SER A 286 11.87 3.28 14.48
CA SER A 286 12.44 4.39 13.73
C SER A 286 12.36 5.71 14.50
N SER A 287 11.23 5.98 15.16
CA SER A 287 11.05 7.14 16.06
C SER A 287 12.04 7.10 17.21
N GLY A 288 12.14 5.95 17.90
CA GLY A 288 13.09 5.77 19.01
C GLY A 288 14.55 6.00 18.60
N ARG A 289 14.94 5.50 17.44
CA ARG A 289 16.30 5.67 16.91
C ARG A 289 16.62 7.15 16.64
N ILE A 290 15.71 7.89 16.02
CA ILE A 290 15.89 9.33 15.76
C ILE A 290 15.96 10.11 17.08
N LYS A 291 15.06 9.81 18.05
CA LYS A 291 15.08 10.45 19.38
C LYS A 291 16.39 10.20 20.13
N TYR A 292 16.89 8.95 20.09
CA TYR A 292 18.17 8.59 20.68
C TYR A 292 19.34 9.39 20.05
N ASP A 293 19.36 9.49 18.72
CA ASP A 293 20.38 10.23 17.98
C ASP A 293 20.28 11.76 18.19
N MET A 294 19.15 12.24 18.73
CA MET A 294 18.95 13.63 19.17
C MET A 294 19.33 13.86 20.64
N GLY A 295 19.71 12.82 21.39
CA GLY A 295 19.98 12.88 22.82
C GLY A 295 18.75 12.76 23.73
N ASN A 296 17.56 12.59 23.17
CA ASN A 296 16.30 12.42 23.92
C ASN A 296 16.16 10.94 24.32
N VAL A 297 17.01 10.49 25.27
CA VAL A 297 17.18 9.06 25.57
C VAL A 297 15.92 8.46 26.21
N ASP A 298 15.26 9.17 27.14
CA ASP A 298 14.03 8.71 27.80
C ASP A 298 12.90 8.50 26.78
N ASP A 299 12.66 9.48 25.91
CA ASP A 299 11.67 9.38 24.84
C ASP A 299 11.97 8.26 23.83
N ALA A 300 13.28 7.99 23.62
CA ALA A 300 13.72 6.89 22.79
C ALA A 300 13.40 5.54 23.44
N ILE A 301 13.64 5.39 24.74
CA ILE A 301 13.29 4.21 25.53
C ILE A 301 11.80 3.92 25.41
N ASP A 302 10.94 4.93 25.58
CA ASP A 302 9.49 4.74 25.45
C ASP A 302 9.09 4.26 24.07
N SER A 303 9.72 4.81 23.03
CA SER A 303 9.46 4.39 21.65
C SER A 303 9.95 2.95 21.40
N PHE A 304 11.12 2.56 21.90
CA PHE A 304 11.62 1.20 21.78
C PHE A 304 10.79 0.21 22.59
N LYS A 305 10.30 0.58 23.79
CA LYS A 305 9.34 -0.23 24.56
C LYS A 305 8.07 -0.53 23.77
N LYS A 306 7.49 0.46 23.12
CA LYS A 306 6.34 0.27 22.24
C LYS A 306 6.67 -0.65 21.06
N ALA A 307 7.85 -0.50 20.46
CA ALA A 307 8.29 -1.38 19.38
C ALA A 307 8.33 -2.85 19.80
N VAL A 308 8.93 -3.19 20.96
CA VAL A 308 9.00 -4.56 21.46
C VAL A 308 7.66 -5.07 22.02
N GLN A 309 6.80 -4.17 22.48
CA GLN A 309 5.43 -4.52 22.89
C GLN A 309 4.60 -5.00 21.68
N HIS A 310 4.74 -4.35 20.53
CA HIS A 310 4.00 -4.71 19.31
C HIS A 310 4.67 -5.85 18.54
N ASP A 311 5.99 -6.00 18.65
CA ASP A 311 6.72 -7.17 18.11
C ASP A 311 7.70 -7.71 19.16
N PRO A 312 7.28 -8.69 19.96
CA PRO A 312 8.14 -9.32 20.97
C PRO A 312 9.37 -10.07 20.42
N ASN A 313 9.50 -10.23 19.12
CA ASN A 313 10.66 -10.83 18.47
C ASN A 313 11.56 -9.78 17.76
N PHE A 314 11.33 -8.49 18.01
CA PHE A 314 12.10 -7.41 17.37
C PHE A 314 13.47 -7.22 18.05
N GLY A 315 14.44 -8.05 17.71
CA GLY A 315 15.78 -8.03 18.30
C GLY A 315 16.51 -6.69 18.19
N ASP A 316 16.38 -5.98 17.05
CA ASP A 316 17.00 -4.67 16.88
C ASP A 316 16.45 -3.61 17.87
N ALA A 317 15.16 -3.71 18.24
CA ALA A 317 14.55 -2.82 19.21
C ALA A 317 15.03 -3.11 20.64
N TYR A 318 15.13 -4.38 21.03
CA TYR A 318 15.73 -4.78 22.32
C TYR A 318 17.20 -4.36 22.39
N TYR A 319 17.95 -4.54 21.31
CA TYR A 319 19.36 -4.12 21.27
C TYR A 319 19.50 -2.61 21.52
N ARG A 320 18.68 -1.79 20.83
CA ARG A 320 18.67 -0.33 21.01
C ARG A 320 18.18 0.07 22.41
N LEU A 321 17.19 -0.63 22.93
CA LEU A 321 16.68 -0.42 24.29
C LEU A 321 17.78 -0.68 25.34
N GLY A 322 18.53 -1.78 25.19
CA GLY A 322 19.68 -2.07 26.04
C GLY A 322 20.77 -1.00 25.99
N LEU A 323 21.08 -0.49 24.78
CA LEU A 323 22.04 0.63 24.63
C LEU A 323 21.54 1.93 25.25
N ALA A 324 20.23 2.22 25.12
CA ALA A 324 19.64 3.42 25.71
C ALA A 324 19.69 3.38 27.23
N TYR A 325 19.39 2.26 27.84
CA TYR A 325 19.53 2.07 29.28
C TYR A 325 21.00 2.12 29.77
N ASP A 326 21.97 1.58 28.97
CA ASP A 326 23.39 1.73 29.27
C ASP A 326 23.84 3.20 29.28
N THR A 327 23.28 4.03 28.37
CA THR A 327 23.53 5.48 28.35
C THR A 327 23.06 6.18 29.63
N LEU A 328 21.97 5.73 30.23
CA LEU A 328 21.42 6.22 31.49
C LEU A 328 22.02 5.52 32.74
N ASN A 329 23.01 4.63 32.57
CA ASN A 329 23.59 3.79 33.62
C ASN A 329 22.57 2.92 34.39
N GLN A 330 21.47 2.55 33.75
CA GLN A 330 20.48 1.62 34.29
C GLN A 330 20.93 0.18 33.98
N SER A 331 21.76 -0.36 34.85
CA SER A 331 22.51 -1.60 34.61
C SER A 331 21.63 -2.83 34.37
N TYR A 332 20.63 -3.04 35.22
CA TYR A 332 19.74 -4.21 35.13
C TYR A 332 18.99 -4.21 33.80
N ASP A 333 18.36 -3.07 33.43
CA ASP A 333 17.60 -2.95 32.19
C ASP A 333 18.49 -3.04 30.95
N ALA A 334 19.69 -2.46 31.01
CA ALA A 334 20.67 -2.52 29.92
C ALA A 334 21.04 -3.99 29.59
N ILE A 335 21.47 -4.73 30.63
CA ILE A 335 21.91 -6.12 30.48
C ILE A 335 20.72 -7.02 30.11
N SER A 336 19.58 -6.88 30.77
CA SER A 336 18.37 -7.66 30.50
C SER A 336 17.93 -7.58 29.04
N ASN A 337 17.86 -6.38 28.48
CA ASN A 337 17.45 -6.20 27.09
C ASN A 337 18.48 -6.75 26.09
N LEU A 338 19.77 -6.69 26.40
CA LEU A 338 20.80 -7.31 25.56
C LEU A 338 20.80 -8.84 25.65
N LEU A 339 20.50 -9.42 26.82
CA LEU A 339 20.28 -10.86 26.97
C LEU A 339 19.08 -11.34 26.16
N ILE A 340 17.96 -10.61 26.21
CA ILE A 340 16.79 -10.90 25.35
C ILE A 340 17.19 -10.80 23.87
N THR A 341 18.00 -9.81 23.50
CA THR A 341 18.50 -9.67 22.13
C THR A 341 19.30 -10.88 21.66
N GLU A 342 20.20 -11.42 22.52
CA GLU A 342 20.94 -12.66 22.22
C GLU A 342 19.97 -13.81 21.91
N ILE A 343 18.95 -14.02 22.76
CA ILE A 343 17.95 -15.07 22.58
C ILE A 343 17.21 -14.91 21.25
N VAL A 344 16.71 -13.69 20.97
CA VAL A 344 15.97 -13.38 19.72
C VAL A 344 16.81 -13.66 18.49
N TYR A 345 18.07 -13.17 18.46
CA TYR A 345 18.91 -13.36 17.28
C TYR A 345 19.36 -14.83 17.12
N HIS A 346 19.66 -15.53 18.22
CA HIS A 346 20.00 -16.93 18.13
C HIS A 346 18.83 -17.78 17.62
N LYS A 347 17.64 -17.58 18.17
CA LYS A 347 16.39 -18.23 17.72
C LYS A 347 16.10 -17.95 16.24
N ALA A 348 16.35 -16.72 15.78
CA ALA A 348 16.19 -16.30 14.38
C ALA A 348 17.36 -16.74 13.48
N ARG A 349 18.36 -17.48 14.00
CA ARG A 349 19.59 -17.91 13.29
C ARG A 349 20.42 -16.74 12.71
N LYS A 350 20.32 -15.55 13.29
CA LYS A 350 21.09 -14.34 12.91
C LYS A 350 22.42 -14.33 13.68
N MET A 351 23.31 -15.28 13.39
CA MET A 351 24.51 -15.54 14.20
C MET A 351 25.50 -14.37 14.24
N ASP A 352 25.60 -13.55 13.19
CA ASP A 352 26.49 -12.38 13.20
C ASP A 352 25.98 -11.30 14.17
N LEU A 353 24.66 -11.06 14.20
CA LEU A 353 24.04 -10.13 15.15
C LEU A 353 24.09 -10.66 16.58
N PHE A 354 23.91 -11.96 16.76
CA PHE A 354 24.10 -12.62 18.04
C PHE A 354 25.53 -12.41 18.60
N LYS A 355 26.57 -12.69 17.80
CA LYS A 355 27.98 -12.47 18.20
C LYS A 355 28.26 -11.00 18.51
N LYS A 356 27.74 -10.07 17.70
CA LYS A 356 27.85 -8.64 17.92
C LYS A 356 27.20 -8.21 19.22
N THR A 357 26.03 -8.75 19.56
CA THR A 357 25.33 -8.46 20.82
C THR A 357 26.15 -8.98 22.01
N ARG A 358 26.66 -10.20 21.94
CA ARG A 358 27.52 -10.78 22.99
C ARG A 358 28.78 -9.94 23.22
N ALA A 359 29.45 -9.52 22.15
CA ALA A 359 30.63 -8.65 22.25
C ALA A 359 30.33 -7.29 22.89
N LYS A 360 29.07 -6.79 22.80
CA LYS A 360 28.65 -5.58 23.50
C LYS A 360 28.25 -5.86 24.95
N LEU A 361 27.71 -7.03 25.24
CA LEU A 361 27.19 -7.42 26.56
C LEU A 361 28.31 -7.73 27.54
N GLU A 362 29.36 -8.48 27.13
CA GLU A 362 30.44 -8.93 28.02
C GLU A 362 31.13 -7.77 28.77
N PRO A 363 31.50 -6.62 28.14
CA PRO A 363 32.06 -5.49 28.87
C PRO A 363 31.11 -4.84 29.89
N LEU A 364 29.79 -4.99 29.72
CA LEU A 364 28.83 -4.43 30.66
C LEU A 364 28.77 -5.20 31.96
N PHE A 365 28.98 -6.50 31.95
CA PHE A 365 29.11 -7.29 33.21
C PHE A 365 30.27 -6.75 34.07
N THR A 366 31.41 -6.44 33.45
CA THR A 366 32.54 -5.84 34.16
C THR A 366 32.21 -4.40 34.59
N LYS A 367 31.63 -3.58 33.70
CA LYS A 367 31.29 -2.18 34.00
C LYS A 367 30.35 -2.06 35.20
N TYR A 368 29.38 -2.97 35.32
CA TYR A 368 28.37 -2.93 36.37
C TYR A 368 28.59 -3.92 37.53
N GLN A 369 29.74 -4.59 37.54
CA GLN A 369 30.10 -5.56 38.57
C GLN A 369 29.04 -6.66 38.78
N THR A 370 28.51 -7.19 37.68
CA THR A 370 27.49 -8.26 37.64
C THR A 370 27.99 -9.43 36.78
N GLN A 371 27.27 -10.53 36.82
CA GLN A 371 27.54 -11.72 36.03
C GLN A 371 26.24 -12.27 35.42
N ARG A 372 26.35 -13.15 34.41
CA ARG A 372 25.19 -13.69 33.68
C ARG A 372 24.22 -14.42 34.61
N GLU A 373 24.73 -15.04 35.64
CA GLU A 373 24.02 -15.80 36.68
C GLU A 373 23.05 -14.93 37.50
N ASP A 374 23.30 -13.62 37.61
CA ASP A 374 22.45 -12.68 38.33
C ASP A 374 21.11 -12.42 37.58
N PHE A 375 21.01 -12.88 36.32
CA PHE A 375 19.84 -12.73 35.44
C PHE A 375 19.13 -14.07 35.16
N LYS A 376 19.25 -15.06 36.02
CA LYS A 376 18.58 -16.39 35.87
C LYS A 376 17.06 -16.26 35.77
N ASP A 377 16.49 -15.32 36.53
CA ASP A 377 15.04 -15.09 36.60
C ASP A 377 14.56 -14.01 35.64
N LEU A 378 15.35 -13.73 34.58
CA LEU A 378 15.02 -12.75 33.57
C LEU A 378 13.63 -13.02 32.95
N GLN A 379 12.75 -12.06 33.05
CA GLN A 379 11.44 -12.12 32.40
C GLN A 379 11.61 -11.94 30.91
N VAL A 380 11.39 -13.01 30.16
CA VAL A 380 11.41 -12.98 28.67
C VAL A 380 9.99 -12.96 28.12
N PRO A 381 9.78 -12.38 26.91
CA PRO A 381 8.49 -12.45 26.23
C PRO A 381 7.97 -13.89 26.12
N GLU A 382 6.64 -14.06 26.10
CA GLU A 382 5.99 -15.36 26.00
C GLU A 382 6.50 -16.18 24.80
N THR A 383 6.75 -15.50 23.68
CA THR A 383 7.28 -16.10 22.46
C THR A 383 8.68 -16.69 22.60
N LEU A 384 9.41 -16.30 23.66
CA LEU A 384 10.78 -16.77 23.96
C LEU A 384 10.85 -17.70 25.17
N LYS A 385 9.75 -17.91 25.89
CA LYS A 385 9.70 -18.81 27.05
C LYS A 385 10.12 -20.24 26.67
N GLY A 386 10.89 -20.87 27.53
CA GLY A 386 11.40 -22.23 27.33
C GLY A 386 12.57 -22.34 26.34
N TYR A 387 12.99 -21.24 25.70
CA TYR A 387 14.20 -21.25 24.89
C TYR A 387 15.45 -21.17 25.76
N ASN A 388 16.23 -22.25 25.78
CA ASN A 388 17.48 -22.34 26.57
C ASN A 388 18.68 -22.23 25.65
N LEU A 389 19.31 -21.05 25.67
CA LEU A 389 20.45 -20.71 24.81
C LEU A 389 21.66 -21.64 25.05
N ASP A 390 21.94 -22.01 26.31
CA ASP A 390 23.09 -22.84 26.64
C ASP A 390 22.90 -24.27 26.16
N LYS A 391 21.68 -24.80 26.28
CA LYS A 391 21.33 -26.13 25.78
C LYS A 391 21.48 -26.24 24.27
N GLU A 392 21.03 -25.24 23.55
CA GLU A 392 21.14 -25.15 22.07
C GLU A 392 22.59 -25.02 21.62
N GLN A 393 23.42 -24.23 22.33
CA GLN A 393 24.85 -24.09 22.01
C GLN A 393 25.63 -25.40 22.26
N ASN A 394 25.32 -26.14 23.29
CA ASN A 394 25.94 -27.43 23.56
C ASN A 394 25.56 -28.47 22.52
N GLN A 395 24.32 -28.48 22.02
CA GLN A 395 23.90 -29.37 20.94
C GLN A 395 24.64 -29.08 19.61
N ILE A 396 24.92 -27.82 19.32
CA ILE A 396 25.69 -27.42 18.11
C ILE A 396 27.16 -27.84 18.25
N ARG A 397 27.76 -27.78 19.44
CA ARG A 397 29.15 -28.26 19.68
C ARG A 397 29.25 -29.76 19.47
N THR A 398 28.37 -30.53 20.10
CA THR A 398 28.37 -31.99 19.99
C THR A 398 28.03 -32.53 18.60
N SER A 399 27.32 -31.75 17.76
CA SER A 399 27.02 -32.10 16.36
C SER A 399 28.15 -31.78 15.38
N LYS A 400 29.13 -30.97 15.78
CA LYS A 400 30.35 -30.67 15.00
C LYS A 400 31.52 -31.55 15.32
N GLU A 401 31.46 -32.28 16.44
CA GLU A 401 32.47 -33.25 16.92
C GLU A 401 32.14 -34.68 16.45
N LYS A 402 31.01 -34.89 15.81
CA LYS A 402 30.63 -36.12 15.10
C LYS A 402 30.75 -35.92 13.59
#